data_e16d9ad4fe94cb3f99d0c1bfcb37fd7c
#
_entry.id   e16d9ad4fe94cb3f99d0c1bfcb37fd7c
#
_cell.length_a   1.000
_cell.length_b   1.000
_cell.length_c   1.000
_cell.angle_alpha   90.00
_cell.angle_beta   90.00
_cell.angle_gamma   90.00
#
_symmetry.space_group_name_H-M   'P 1'
#
loop_
_entity.id
_entity.type
_entity.pdbx_description
1 polymer ?
#
loop_
_entity_poly.entity_id
_entity_poly.type
_entity_poly.pdbx_seq_one_letter_code
_entity_poly.pdbx_strand_id
1 'polypeptide(L)'
;MLRVHDLLRASLSSQGYQKAAGVIRLDDINRAQQVARLAPNAAPFQKAQAEGFGSDNYFVLFFGDPRRDARWGWLLQGHHLALSFTVADGKTGFLPMFVGATPLAVAEDVETGWSALAQEVTRGVELVTALTDSQRKIAISTAEVPGDVLNGVGNKDRFTPAEGLRAADMTPEQRRLLRALVEEYVRNADFDAADEQLEAIDAA
;
A
#
# COMPACT_ATOMS: atom_id res chain seq x y z
N MET A 1 -16.18 -3.20 12.89
CA MET A 1 -14.71 -3.41 12.91
C MET A 1 -14.30 -4.87 13.13
N LEU A 2 -14.66 -5.59 14.20
CA LEU A 2 -14.18 -6.96 14.48
C LEU A 2 -14.27 -7.90 13.26
N ARG A 3 -15.39 -7.93 12.54
CA ARG A 3 -15.57 -8.81 11.35
C ARG A 3 -14.67 -8.43 10.17
N VAL A 4 -14.29 -7.16 10.03
CA VAL A 4 -13.33 -6.72 9.00
C VAL A 4 -11.92 -7.23 9.34
N HIS A 5 -11.53 -7.17 10.61
CA HIS A 5 -10.25 -7.73 11.05
C HIS A 5 -10.19 -9.26 10.88
N ASP A 6 -11.31 -9.98 11.14
CA ASP A 6 -11.37 -11.42 10.89
C ASP A 6 -11.20 -11.73 9.40
N LEU A 7 -11.85 -10.95 8.52
CA LEU A 7 -11.73 -11.09 7.08
C LEU A 7 -10.29 -10.80 6.59
N LEU A 8 -9.67 -9.73 7.10
CA LEU A 8 -8.28 -9.40 6.78
C LEU A 8 -7.30 -10.50 7.22
N ARG A 9 -7.49 -11.07 8.42
CA ARG A 9 -6.64 -12.18 8.90
C ARG A 9 -6.79 -13.45 8.06
N ALA A 10 -7.97 -13.67 7.51
CA ALA A 10 -8.24 -14.82 6.66
C ALA A 10 -7.72 -14.66 5.22
N SER A 11 -7.37 -13.42 4.81
CA SER A 11 -7.02 -13.09 3.43
C SER A 11 -5.59 -12.59 3.25
N LEU A 12 -4.92 -12.23 4.34
CA LEU A 12 -3.57 -11.68 4.34
C LEU A 12 -2.62 -12.57 5.15
N SER A 13 -1.35 -12.48 4.84
CA SER A 13 -0.29 -12.97 5.74
C SER A 13 -0.31 -12.20 7.07
N SER A 14 0.39 -12.71 8.08
CA SER A 14 0.55 -12.00 9.36
C SER A 14 1.19 -10.61 9.16
N GLN A 15 2.15 -10.49 8.25
CA GLN A 15 2.78 -9.22 7.88
C GLN A 15 1.75 -8.28 7.24
N GLY A 16 1.02 -8.74 6.23
CA GLY A 16 0.00 -7.95 5.54
C GLY A 16 -1.10 -7.46 6.47
N TYR A 17 -1.56 -8.33 7.37
CA TYR A 17 -2.53 -7.95 8.38
C TYR A 17 -1.99 -6.86 9.32
N GLN A 18 -0.75 -6.98 9.82
CA GLN A 18 -0.14 -5.99 10.70
C GLN A 18 0.01 -4.63 9.98
N LYS A 19 0.44 -4.63 8.71
CA LYS A 19 0.54 -3.41 7.90
C LYS A 19 -0.83 -2.77 7.68
N ALA A 20 -1.83 -3.54 7.26
CA ALA A 20 -3.19 -3.03 7.06
C ALA A 20 -3.78 -2.42 8.35
N ALA A 21 -3.69 -3.14 9.46
CA ALA A 21 -4.14 -2.64 10.76
C ALA A 21 -3.35 -1.40 11.21
N GLY A 22 -2.05 -1.38 10.93
CA GLY A 22 -1.17 -0.26 11.22
C GLY A 22 -1.51 1.00 10.42
N VAL A 23 -1.81 0.87 9.13
CA VAL A 23 -2.24 1.99 8.28
C VAL A 23 -3.57 2.56 8.77
N ILE A 24 -4.54 1.71 9.07
CA ILE A 24 -5.83 2.15 9.64
C ILE A 24 -5.62 2.94 10.94
N ARG A 25 -4.70 2.47 11.82
CA ARG A 25 -4.35 3.17 13.04
C ARG A 25 -3.67 4.52 12.79
N LEU A 26 -2.77 4.60 11.81
CA LEU A 26 -2.14 5.89 11.43
C LEU A 26 -3.17 6.87 10.88
N ASP A 27 -4.20 6.41 10.18
CA ASP A 27 -5.31 7.25 9.75
C ASP A 27 -6.10 7.81 10.93
N ASP A 28 -6.33 7.04 12.01
CA ASP A 28 -6.96 7.53 13.24
C ASP A 28 -6.09 8.59 13.92
N ILE A 29 -4.77 8.38 14.00
CA ILE A 29 -3.81 9.35 14.54
C ILE A 29 -3.80 10.62 13.69
N ASN A 30 -3.75 10.49 12.36
CA ASN A 30 -3.79 11.62 11.45
C ASN A 30 -5.06 12.44 11.64
N ARG A 31 -6.23 11.78 11.70
CA ARG A 31 -7.51 12.44 11.99
C ARG A 31 -7.44 13.24 13.30
N ALA A 32 -6.98 12.64 14.38
CA ALA A 32 -6.86 13.31 15.66
C ALA A 32 -5.96 14.55 15.58
N GLN A 33 -4.81 14.44 14.91
CA GLN A 33 -3.89 15.57 14.70
C GLN A 33 -4.49 16.66 13.82
N GLN A 34 -5.16 16.31 12.72
CA GLN A 34 -5.81 17.28 11.83
C GLN A 34 -6.93 18.02 12.55
N VAL A 35 -7.78 17.32 13.29
CA VAL A 35 -8.86 17.92 14.09
C VAL A 35 -8.30 18.84 15.16
N ALA A 36 -7.24 18.43 15.88
CA ALA A 36 -6.61 19.25 16.92
C ALA A 36 -5.98 20.55 16.39
N ARG A 37 -5.58 20.57 15.12
CA ARG A 37 -5.01 21.77 14.45
C ARG A 37 -6.07 22.72 13.89
N LEU A 38 -7.34 22.34 13.88
CA LEU A 38 -8.40 23.23 13.39
C LEU A 38 -8.55 24.46 14.26
N ALA A 39 -8.66 25.63 13.61
CA ALA A 39 -9.03 26.85 14.30
C ALA A 39 -10.48 26.74 14.84
N PRO A 40 -10.83 27.43 15.95
CA PRO A 40 -12.19 27.40 16.50
C PRO A 40 -13.27 27.79 15.49
N ASN A 41 -12.92 28.66 14.55
CA ASN A 41 -13.79 29.16 13.47
C ASN A 41 -13.49 28.51 12.11
N ALA A 42 -12.89 27.34 12.09
CA ALA A 42 -12.57 26.62 10.85
C ALA A 42 -13.84 26.43 9.98
N ALA A 43 -13.67 26.65 8.68
CA ALA A 43 -14.75 26.51 7.73
C ALA A 43 -15.25 25.04 7.65
N PRO A 44 -16.54 24.82 7.29
CA PRO A 44 -17.10 23.47 7.21
C PRO A 44 -16.28 22.50 6.34
N PHE A 45 -15.73 22.96 5.21
CA PHE A 45 -14.91 22.11 4.35
C PHE A 45 -13.60 21.68 5.01
N GLN A 46 -12.96 22.52 5.84
CA GLN A 46 -11.75 22.20 6.57
C GLN A 46 -12.02 21.12 7.64
N LYS A 47 -13.17 21.23 8.32
CA LYS A 47 -13.63 20.22 9.27
C LYS A 47 -13.88 18.87 8.57
N ALA A 48 -14.64 18.91 7.47
CA ALA A 48 -14.93 17.72 6.68
C ALA A 48 -13.64 17.05 6.14
N GLN A 49 -12.66 17.85 5.73
CA GLN A 49 -11.36 17.33 5.28
C GLN A 49 -10.60 16.66 6.42
N ALA A 50 -10.53 17.27 7.59
CA ALA A 50 -9.86 16.70 8.77
C ALA A 50 -10.56 15.42 9.27
N GLU A 51 -11.89 15.41 9.22
CA GLU A 51 -12.73 14.25 9.60
C GLU A 51 -12.75 13.14 8.53
N GLY A 52 -12.29 13.42 7.31
CA GLY A 52 -12.21 12.47 6.20
C GLY A 52 -11.21 11.33 6.40
N PHE A 53 -10.30 11.46 7.38
CA PHE A 53 -9.40 10.40 7.80
C PHE A 53 -10.04 9.51 8.88
N GLY A 54 -9.36 8.41 9.20
CA GLY A 54 -9.72 7.53 10.31
C GLY A 54 -10.54 6.31 9.91
N SER A 55 -10.55 5.34 10.82
CA SER A 55 -11.13 4.01 10.64
C SER A 55 -12.63 3.99 10.33
N ASP A 56 -13.36 5.05 10.71
CA ASP A 56 -14.79 5.22 10.42
C ASP A 56 -15.08 5.46 8.94
N ASN A 57 -14.06 5.86 8.16
CA ASN A 57 -14.16 6.17 6.73
C ASN A 57 -13.66 5.01 5.85
N TYR A 58 -13.58 3.81 6.39
CA TYR A 58 -13.26 2.60 5.63
C TYR A 58 -14.53 1.88 5.20
N PHE A 59 -14.53 1.44 3.95
CA PHE A 59 -15.66 0.77 3.31
C PHE A 59 -15.28 -0.65 2.92
N VAL A 60 -16.22 -1.58 3.08
CA VAL A 60 -16.10 -2.94 2.58
C VAL A 60 -17.18 -3.17 1.52
N LEU A 61 -16.76 -3.62 0.33
CA LEU A 61 -17.67 -3.99 -0.74
C LEU A 61 -17.48 -5.46 -1.08
N PHE A 62 -18.58 -6.12 -1.41
CA PHE A 62 -18.59 -7.50 -1.93
C PHE A 62 -19.11 -7.51 -3.37
N PHE A 63 -18.47 -8.33 -4.19
CA PHE A 63 -18.85 -8.58 -5.58
C PHE A 63 -19.17 -10.06 -5.72
N GLY A 64 -20.41 -10.39 -6.05
CA GLY A 64 -20.94 -11.75 -6.00
C GLY A 64 -21.34 -12.19 -4.57
N ASP A 65 -21.81 -13.42 -4.46
CA ASP A 65 -22.18 -14.05 -3.17
C ASP A 65 -21.18 -15.16 -2.83
N PRO A 66 -20.34 -15.00 -1.79
CA PRO A 66 -19.33 -15.99 -1.40
C PRO A 66 -19.90 -17.37 -1.03
N ARG A 67 -21.23 -17.47 -0.80
CA ARG A 67 -21.91 -18.73 -0.47
C ARG A 67 -22.47 -19.46 -1.68
N ARG A 68 -22.54 -18.80 -2.84
CA ARG A 68 -23.25 -19.30 -4.03
C ARG A 68 -22.39 -19.27 -5.29
N ASP A 69 -21.53 -18.27 -5.40
CA ASP A 69 -20.80 -18.01 -6.62
C ASP A 69 -19.42 -18.65 -6.56
N ALA A 70 -19.03 -19.36 -7.61
CA ALA A 70 -17.67 -19.89 -7.76
C ALA A 70 -16.64 -18.78 -7.94
N ARG A 71 -17.09 -17.58 -8.33
CA ARG A 71 -16.26 -16.38 -8.51
C ARG A 71 -16.90 -15.23 -7.76
N TRP A 72 -16.18 -14.68 -6.82
CA TRP A 72 -16.60 -13.54 -6.02
C TRP A 72 -15.39 -12.73 -5.62
N GLY A 73 -15.60 -11.59 -5.03
CA GLY A 73 -14.51 -10.75 -4.54
C GLY A 73 -14.97 -9.80 -3.46
N TRP A 74 -14.01 -9.17 -2.83
CA TRP A 74 -14.29 -8.12 -1.88
C TRP A 74 -13.18 -7.07 -1.90
N LEU A 75 -13.51 -5.87 -1.48
CA LEU A 75 -12.64 -4.70 -1.43
C LEU A 75 -12.75 -4.07 -0.05
N LEU A 76 -11.61 -3.79 0.58
CA LEU A 76 -11.52 -2.83 1.67
C LEU A 76 -10.88 -1.55 1.12
N GLN A 77 -11.54 -0.41 1.33
CA GLN A 77 -11.06 0.87 0.86
C GLN A 77 -11.20 1.94 1.93
N GLY A 78 -10.13 2.69 2.17
CA GLY A 78 -10.06 3.88 3.00
C GLY A 78 -9.14 4.92 2.35
N HIS A 79 -8.67 5.89 3.13
CA HIS A 79 -7.84 6.98 2.60
C HIS A 79 -6.46 6.49 2.14
N HIS A 80 -5.77 5.72 2.98
CA HIS A 80 -4.42 5.23 2.70
C HIS A 80 -4.33 3.73 2.40
N LEU A 81 -5.45 3.04 2.30
CA LEU A 81 -5.47 1.60 2.08
C LEU A 81 -6.59 1.23 1.12
N ALA A 82 -6.25 0.52 0.04
CA ALA A 82 -7.20 -0.16 -0.81
C ALA A 82 -6.69 -1.57 -1.12
N LEU A 83 -7.43 -2.58 -0.69
CA LEU A 83 -7.09 -3.99 -0.83
C LEU A 83 -8.20 -4.69 -1.59
N SER A 84 -7.87 -5.24 -2.76
CA SER A 84 -8.81 -6.01 -3.59
C SER A 84 -8.46 -7.49 -3.54
N PHE A 85 -9.49 -8.29 -3.28
CA PHE A 85 -9.40 -9.74 -3.27
C PHE A 85 -10.39 -10.33 -4.28
N THR A 86 -9.91 -11.25 -5.09
CA THR A 86 -10.72 -12.01 -6.02
C THR A 86 -10.56 -13.50 -5.72
N VAL A 87 -11.67 -14.18 -5.53
CA VAL A 87 -11.69 -15.64 -5.38
C VAL A 87 -12.31 -16.24 -6.62
N ALA A 88 -11.57 -17.12 -7.28
CA ALA A 88 -12.01 -17.83 -8.47
C ALA A 88 -11.42 -19.25 -8.47
N ASP A 89 -12.27 -20.24 -8.71
CA ASP A 89 -11.87 -21.65 -8.85
C ASP A 89 -10.98 -22.16 -7.68
N GLY A 90 -11.29 -21.69 -6.45
CA GLY A 90 -10.58 -22.06 -5.22
C GLY A 90 -9.27 -21.34 -4.97
N LYS A 91 -8.88 -20.41 -5.86
CA LYS A 91 -7.69 -19.57 -5.70
C LYS A 91 -8.06 -18.15 -5.30
N THR A 92 -7.20 -17.52 -4.52
CA THR A 92 -7.35 -16.11 -4.10
C THR A 92 -6.30 -15.25 -4.80
N GLY A 93 -6.74 -14.25 -5.56
CA GLY A 93 -5.91 -13.18 -6.08
C GLY A 93 -5.96 -11.96 -5.17
N PHE A 94 -4.83 -11.32 -4.96
CA PHE A 94 -4.66 -10.12 -4.12
C PHE A 94 -4.05 -8.98 -4.94
N LEU A 95 -4.81 -8.43 -5.87
CA LEU A 95 -4.44 -7.25 -6.66
C LEU A 95 -5.71 -6.61 -7.28
N PRO A 96 -5.74 -5.29 -7.49
CA PRO A 96 -4.71 -4.32 -7.12
C PRO A 96 -4.66 -4.04 -5.61
N MET A 97 -3.48 -3.63 -5.15
CA MET A 97 -3.26 -3.16 -3.79
C MET A 97 -2.72 -1.73 -3.81
N PHE A 98 -3.28 -0.88 -2.97
CA PHE A 98 -2.72 0.42 -2.63
C PHE A 98 -2.49 0.48 -1.12
N VAL A 99 -1.31 0.93 -0.72
CA VAL A 99 -0.96 1.14 0.68
C VAL A 99 -0.10 2.39 0.82
N GLY A 100 -0.48 3.27 1.69
CA GLY A 100 0.23 4.50 2.04
C GLY A 100 0.13 4.77 3.53
N ALA A 101 0.76 5.83 4.00
CA ALA A 101 0.67 6.26 5.39
C ALA A 101 0.93 7.76 5.53
N THR A 102 0.10 8.43 6.30
CA THR A 102 0.29 9.78 6.81
C THR A 102 -0.24 9.86 8.24
N PRO A 103 0.60 10.16 9.24
CA PRO A 103 2.05 10.36 9.14
C PRO A 103 2.78 9.07 8.75
N LEU A 104 3.97 9.20 8.16
CA LEU A 104 4.82 8.03 7.87
C LEU A 104 5.29 7.33 9.14
N ALA A 105 5.55 8.12 10.19
CA ALA A 105 5.84 7.64 11.55
C ALA A 105 5.16 8.57 12.55
N VAL A 106 4.79 8.02 13.72
CA VAL A 106 4.22 8.81 14.81
C VAL A 106 5.28 9.77 15.34
N ALA A 107 4.99 11.09 15.29
CA ALA A 107 5.94 12.13 15.68
C ALA A 107 5.94 12.39 17.18
N GLU A 108 4.79 12.28 17.82
CA GLU A 108 4.58 12.63 19.24
C GLU A 108 3.66 11.58 19.88
N ASP A 109 3.88 11.24 21.12
CA ASP A 109 3.13 10.30 21.96
C ASP A 109 4.00 9.12 22.41
N VAL A 110 3.40 8.19 23.14
CA VAL A 110 4.05 6.96 23.65
C VAL A 110 4.55 6.05 22.52
N GLU A 111 4.05 6.24 21.31
CA GLU A 111 4.41 5.49 20.10
C GLU A 111 5.35 6.25 19.17
N THR A 112 6.00 7.32 19.65
CA THR A 112 6.92 8.12 18.85
C THR A 112 7.93 7.23 18.10
N GLY A 113 8.03 7.44 16.80
CA GLY A 113 8.89 6.66 15.90
C GLY A 113 8.25 5.39 15.32
N TRP A 114 7.07 4.98 15.81
CA TRP A 114 6.40 3.83 15.22
C TRP A 114 5.88 4.14 13.79
N SER A 115 6.05 3.18 12.88
CA SER A 115 5.64 3.26 11.48
C SER A 115 5.10 1.91 11.01
N ALA A 116 3.99 1.94 10.28
CA ALA A 116 3.42 0.74 9.67
C ALA A 116 4.18 0.27 8.43
N LEU A 117 4.88 1.19 7.74
CA LEU A 117 5.57 0.96 6.45
C LEU A 117 7.08 1.22 6.54
N ALA A 118 7.69 0.95 7.70
CA ALA A 118 9.11 1.21 7.93
C ALA A 118 10.01 0.38 6.99
N GLN A 119 9.62 -0.86 6.68
CA GLN A 119 10.41 -1.74 5.83
C GLN A 119 10.38 -1.31 4.37
N GLU A 120 9.24 -0.90 3.84
CA GLU A 120 9.12 -0.37 2.48
C GLU A 120 10.02 0.84 2.27
N VAL A 121 10.04 1.75 3.24
CA VAL A 121 10.93 2.93 3.21
C VAL A 121 12.39 2.51 3.27
N THR A 122 12.74 1.64 4.22
CA THR A 122 14.13 1.17 4.39
C THR A 122 14.64 0.48 3.12
N ARG A 123 13.86 -0.48 2.57
CA ARG A 123 14.24 -1.18 1.34
C ARG A 123 14.34 -0.26 0.12
N GLY A 124 13.42 0.71 0.01
CA GLY A 124 13.48 1.71 -1.05
C GLY A 124 14.74 2.57 -0.98
N VAL A 125 15.11 3.03 0.22
CA VAL A 125 16.33 3.82 0.45
C VAL A 125 17.59 2.97 0.21
N GLU A 126 17.64 1.73 0.68
CA GLU A 126 18.75 0.80 0.43
C GLU A 126 18.97 0.62 -1.08
N LEU A 127 17.91 0.35 -1.83
CA LEU A 127 17.99 0.18 -3.27
C LEU A 127 18.50 1.44 -3.96
N VAL A 128 17.89 2.61 -3.72
CA VAL A 128 18.26 3.85 -4.41
C VAL A 128 19.68 4.30 -4.06
N THR A 129 20.13 4.03 -2.85
CA THR A 129 21.48 4.33 -2.40
C THR A 129 22.53 3.44 -3.07
N ALA A 130 22.18 2.20 -3.38
CA ALA A 130 23.06 1.25 -4.08
C ALA A 130 23.20 1.53 -5.59
N LEU A 131 22.32 2.37 -6.17
CA LEU A 131 22.42 2.75 -7.58
C LEU A 131 23.59 3.71 -7.82
N THR A 132 24.23 3.59 -8.98
CA THR A 132 25.19 4.59 -9.47
C THR A 132 24.48 5.90 -9.84
N ASP A 133 25.24 7.00 -9.99
CA ASP A 133 24.66 8.29 -10.40
C ASP A 133 23.95 8.22 -11.75
N SER A 134 24.51 7.45 -12.71
CA SER A 134 23.88 7.23 -14.01
C SER A 134 22.58 6.43 -13.90
N GLN A 135 22.55 5.39 -13.06
CA GLN A 135 21.35 4.61 -12.82
C GLN A 135 20.26 5.41 -12.09
N ARG A 136 20.65 6.23 -11.09
CA ARG A 136 19.69 7.11 -10.38
C ARG A 136 19.01 8.10 -11.31
N LYS A 137 19.73 8.67 -12.27
CA LYS A 137 19.13 9.57 -13.28
C LYS A 137 18.08 8.92 -14.15
N ILE A 138 18.16 7.61 -14.35
CA ILE A 138 17.16 6.83 -15.10
C ILE A 138 16.01 6.39 -14.17
N ALA A 139 16.35 5.93 -12.95
CA ALA A 139 15.37 5.39 -12.00
C ALA A 139 14.44 6.47 -11.43
N ILE A 140 14.95 7.70 -11.25
CA ILE A 140 14.18 8.83 -10.72
C ILE A 140 13.62 9.61 -11.91
N SER A 141 12.40 9.31 -12.30
CA SER A 141 11.74 9.84 -13.49
C SER A 141 11.26 11.30 -13.33
N THR A 142 11.11 11.78 -12.09
CA THR A 142 10.66 13.13 -11.79
C THR A 142 11.52 13.79 -10.71
N ALA A 143 11.78 15.11 -10.84
CA ALA A 143 12.48 15.88 -9.81
C ALA A 143 11.57 16.27 -8.63
N GLU A 144 10.24 16.27 -8.84
CA GLU A 144 9.23 16.63 -7.86
C GLU A 144 8.34 15.43 -7.55
N VAL A 145 7.94 15.33 -6.30
CA VAL A 145 6.96 14.30 -5.89
C VAL A 145 5.61 14.65 -6.52
N PRO A 146 4.99 13.72 -7.27
CA PRO A 146 3.66 13.95 -7.82
C PRO A 146 2.63 14.24 -6.72
N GLY A 147 1.68 15.13 -7.03
CA GLY A 147 0.62 15.50 -6.09
C GLY A 147 -0.43 14.40 -5.85
N ASP A 148 -0.41 13.33 -6.67
CA ASP A 148 -1.33 12.19 -6.57
C ASP A 148 -0.69 10.93 -7.15
N VAL A 149 -1.33 9.78 -6.96
CA VAL A 149 -0.91 8.48 -7.50
C VAL A 149 -0.90 8.54 -9.03
N LEU A 150 0.27 8.30 -9.64
CA LEU A 150 0.45 8.42 -11.09
C LEU A 150 -0.40 7.43 -11.88
N ASN A 151 -0.55 6.21 -11.38
CA ASN A 151 -1.30 5.12 -12.03
C ASN A 151 -2.64 4.87 -11.33
N GLY A 152 -3.35 5.96 -10.99
CA GLY A 152 -4.67 5.90 -10.38
C GLY A 152 -5.80 5.68 -11.39
N VAL A 153 -7.03 5.77 -10.92
CA VAL A 153 -8.24 5.64 -11.75
C VAL A 153 -8.21 6.66 -12.91
N GLY A 154 -8.38 6.17 -14.13
CA GLY A 154 -8.31 6.99 -15.35
C GLY A 154 -6.91 7.17 -15.94
N ASN A 155 -5.85 6.77 -15.24
CA ASN A 155 -4.45 6.94 -15.64
C ASN A 155 -3.73 5.60 -15.93
N LYS A 156 -4.44 4.56 -16.33
CA LYS A 156 -3.89 3.21 -16.54
C LYS A 156 -2.71 3.14 -17.52
N ASP A 157 -2.63 4.08 -18.46
CA ASP A 157 -1.61 4.11 -19.50
C ASP A 157 -0.47 5.10 -19.20
N ARG A 158 -0.38 5.63 -17.95
CA ARG A 158 0.61 6.65 -17.57
C ARG A 158 2.06 6.18 -17.77
N PHE A 159 2.33 4.89 -17.63
CA PHE A 159 3.64 4.28 -17.81
C PHE A 159 3.81 3.58 -19.16
N THR A 160 3.16 4.10 -20.20
CA THR A 160 3.33 3.61 -21.56
C THR A 160 3.95 4.72 -22.42
N PRO A 161 5.20 4.56 -22.93
CA PRO A 161 6.09 3.40 -22.77
C PRO A 161 6.63 3.26 -21.32
N ALA A 162 7.15 2.08 -20.99
CA ALA A 162 7.74 1.80 -19.68
C ALA A 162 8.90 2.78 -19.38
N GLU A 163 8.89 3.36 -18.20
CA GLU A 163 9.88 4.29 -17.68
C GLU A 163 10.70 3.65 -16.55
N GLY A 164 11.88 4.19 -16.26
CA GLY A 164 12.71 3.78 -15.15
C GLY A 164 13.87 2.87 -15.52
N LEU A 165 14.60 2.41 -14.51
CA LEU A 165 15.76 1.53 -14.67
C LEU A 165 15.28 0.07 -14.74
N ARG A 166 15.66 -0.61 -15.83
CA ARG A 166 15.30 -2.03 -15.99
C ARG A 166 16.13 -2.91 -15.04
N ALA A 167 15.53 -3.96 -14.50
CA ALA A 167 16.22 -4.94 -13.67
C ALA A 167 17.43 -5.58 -14.39
N ALA A 168 17.34 -5.77 -15.71
CA ALA A 168 18.44 -6.27 -16.54
C ALA A 168 19.69 -5.37 -16.54
N ASP A 169 19.53 -4.06 -16.29
CA ASP A 169 20.60 -3.07 -16.25
C ASP A 169 21.18 -2.88 -14.83
N MET A 170 20.73 -3.69 -13.87
CA MET A 170 21.17 -3.70 -12.48
C MET A 170 22.25 -4.77 -12.24
N THR A 171 23.14 -4.51 -11.28
CA THR A 171 24.07 -5.54 -10.77
C THR A 171 23.32 -6.64 -10.02
N PRO A 172 23.91 -7.82 -9.80
CA PRO A 172 23.29 -8.86 -9.00
C PRO A 172 22.87 -8.39 -7.59
N GLU A 173 23.68 -7.56 -6.95
CA GLU A 173 23.38 -7.00 -5.63
C GLU A 173 22.20 -6.03 -5.68
N GLN A 174 22.13 -5.15 -6.67
CA GLN A 174 21.00 -4.23 -6.86
C GLN A 174 19.70 -5.00 -7.16
N ARG A 175 19.76 -6.08 -7.96
CA ARG A 175 18.59 -6.95 -8.17
C ARG A 175 18.14 -7.64 -6.90
N ARG A 176 19.07 -8.06 -6.03
CA ARG A 176 18.72 -8.61 -4.71
C ARG A 176 17.97 -7.58 -3.85
N LEU A 177 18.42 -6.34 -3.84
CA LEU A 177 17.74 -5.25 -3.11
C LEU A 177 16.36 -4.94 -3.71
N LEU A 178 16.24 -4.90 -5.04
CA LEU A 178 14.96 -4.75 -5.72
C LEU A 178 14.00 -5.88 -5.35
N ARG A 179 14.49 -7.13 -5.38
CA ARG A 179 13.70 -8.29 -5.00
C ARG A 179 13.22 -8.21 -3.55
N ALA A 180 14.07 -7.78 -2.62
CA ALA A 180 13.70 -7.58 -1.22
C ALA A 180 12.62 -6.49 -1.05
N LEU A 181 12.68 -5.41 -1.83
CA LEU A 181 11.65 -4.38 -1.83
C LEU A 181 10.32 -4.92 -2.39
N VAL A 182 10.34 -5.66 -3.49
CA VAL A 182 9.15 -6.29 -4.08
C VAL A 182 8.49 -7.25 -3.09
N GLU A 183 9.29 -8.03 -2.35
CA GLU A 183 8.80 -8.96 -1.34
C GLU A 183 8.04 -8.26 -0.20
N GLU A 184 8.40 -7.04 0.19
CA GLU A 184 7.67 -6.29 1.21
C GLU A 184 6.21 -6.03 0.83
N TYR A 185 5.91 -5.94 -0.47
CA TYR A 185 4.56 -5.77 -0.98
C TYR A 185 3.88 -7.11 -1.25
N VAL A 186 4.52 -8.00 -1.97
CA VAL A 186 3.91 -9.26 -2.42
C VAL A 186 3.60 -10.18 -1.25
N ARG A 187 4.49 -10.26 -0.24
CA ARG A 187 4.28 -11.09 0.95
C ARG A 187 3.22 -10.54 1.93
N ASN A 188 2.54 -9.46 1.59
CA ASN A 188 1.32 -9.07 2.29
C ASN A 188 0.13 -9.99 1.95
N ALA A 189 0.15 -10.65 0.79
CA ALA A 189 -0.80 -11.70 0.44
C ALA A 189 -0.59 -12.95 1.30
N ASP A 190 -1.58 -13.83 1.32
CA ASP A 190 -1.44 -15.18 1.86
C ASP A 190 -0.31 -15.94 1.14
N PHE A 191 0.32 -16.89 1.84
CA PHE A 191 1.58 -17.50 1.41
C PHE A 191 1.53 -18.08 -0.01
N ASP A 192 0.49 -18.89 -0.33
CA ASP A 192 0.37 -19.53 -1.64
C ASP A 192 0.23 -18.49 -2.77
N ALA A 193 -0.58 -17.45 -2.55
CA ALA A 193 -0.75 -16.37 -3.53
C ALA A 193 0.52 -15.53 -3.68
N ALA A 194 1.26 -15.29 -2.60
CA ALA A 194 2.52 -14.57 -2.63
C ALA A 194 3.59 -15.34 -3.40
N ASP A 195 3.73 -16.64 -3.17
CA ASP A 195 4.73 -17.47 -3.82
C ASP A 195 4.44 -17.61 -5.33
N GLU A 196 3.18 -17.85 -5.75
CA GLU A 196 2.80 -17.87 -7.18
C GLU A 196 3.14 -16.52 -7.86
N GLN A 197 2.90 -15.40 -7.19
CA GLN A 197 3.20 -14.08 -7.74
C GLN A 197 4.71 -13.81 -7.84
N LEU A 198 5.48 -14.21 -6.83
CA LEU A 198 6.93 -14.06 -6.84
C LEU A 198 7.60 -14.91 -7.91
N GLU A 199 7.12 -16.14 -8.12
CA GLU A 199 7.57 -17.01 -9.22
C GLU A 199 7.29 -16.36 -10.59
N ALA A 200 6.11 -15.77 -10.78
CA ALA A 200 5.77 -15.05 -12.01
C ALA A 200 6.67 -13.82 -12.26
N ILE A 201 7.02 -13.08 -11.19
CA ILE A 201 7.93 -11.92 -11.27
C ILE A 201 9.35 -12.38 -11.61
N ASP A 202 9.83 -13.49 -11.01
CA ASP A 202 11.17 -14.01 -11.25
C ASP A 202 11.32 -14.59 -12.68
N ALA A 203 10.22 -15.00 -13.31
CA ALA A 203 10.19 -15.54 -14.67
C ALA A 203 10.09 -14.46 -15.77
N ALA A 204 9.78 -13.20 -15.41
CA ALA A 204 9.59 -12.08 -16.34
C ALA A 204 10.88 -11.32 -16.64
#